data_052aa307b7c3c208546d52c632799063
#
_entry.id   052aa307b7c3c208546d52c632799063
#
_cell.length_a   1.000
_cell.length_b   1.000
_cell.length_c   1.000
_cell.angle_alpha   90.00
_cell.angle_beta   90.00
_cell.angle_gamma   90.00
#
_symmetry.space_group_name_H-M   'P 1'
#
loop_
_entity.id
_entity.type
_entity.pdbx_description
1 polymer ?
#
loop_
_entity_poly.entity_id
_entity_poly.type
_entity_poly.pdbx_seq_one_letter_code
_entity_poly.pdbx_strand_id
1 'polypeptide(L)'
;MDGRLMGFVGVSDLDAAQEFYGGVLGLDLVDERPFALVADVGGTMLRITAVDVPAAAPYTVLGWAVDDVAAAVDELAGRGVIFTRYEGMGQDERGVWSAPGGAKIAWFLDPDGNNLSLQV
;
A
#
# COMPACT_ATOMS: atom_id res chain seq x y z
N MET A 1 -8.24 0.19 -26.43
CA MET A 1 -8.75 -0.83 -25.48
C MET A 1 -9.68 -0.18 -24.49
N ASP A 2 -10.87 -0.71 -24.36
CA ASP A 2 -11.92 -0.19 -23.48
C ASP A 2 -12.04 -1.08 -22.26
N GLY A 3 -11.28 -0.79 -21.24
CA GLY A 3 -11.29 -1.58 -20.01
C GLY A 3 -11.15 -0.68 -18.79
N ARG A 4 -11.42 -1.26 -17.62
CA ARG A 4 -11.16 -0.62 -16.33
C ARG A 4 -9.95 -1.29 -15.71
N LEU A 5 -9.06 -0.47 -15.16
CA LEU A 5 -7.91 -1.02 -14.45
C LEU A 5 -8.37 -1.77 -13.19
N MET A 6 -7.85 -2.97 -13.01
CA MET A 6 -7.96 -3.72 -11.76
C MET A 6 -6.56 -3.98 -11.24
N GLY A 7 -6.35 -3.70 -9.97
CA GLY A 7 -5.08 -4.00 -9.29
C GLY A 7 -5.18 -5.31 -8.53
N PHE A 8 -4.07 -6.03 -8.42
CA PHE A 8 -4.00 -7.29 -7.69
C PHE A 8 -2.79 -7.26 -6.76
N VAL A 9 -2.96 -7.75 -5.55
CA VAL A 9 -1.85 -7.97 -4.63
C VAL A 9 -2.01 -9.34 -3.97
N GLY A 10 -0.94 -10.11 -3.91
CA GLY A 10 -0.94 -11.45 -3.32
C GLY A 10 -0.62 -11.39 -1.82
N VAL A 11 -1.43 -12.08 -1.01
CA VAL A 11 -1.24 -12.18 0.44
C VAL A 11 -1.37 -13.63 0.88
N SER A 12 -0.69 -13.99 1.96
CA SER A 12 -0.72 -15.37 2.48
C SER A 12 -1.84 -15.60 3.48
N ASP A 13 -2.33 -14.54 4.14
CA ASP A 13 -3.31 -14.62 5.22
C ASP A 13 -4.35 -13.51 5.05
N LEU A 14 -5.59 -13.89 4.71
CA LEU A 14 -6.67 -12.93 4.49
C LEU A 14 -7.11 -12.23 5.79
N ASP A 15 -6.97 -12.88 6.94
CA ASP A 15 -7.30 -12.23 8.23
C ASP A 15 -6.30 -11.11 8.53
N ALA A 16 -5.00 -11.37 8.37
CA ALA A 16 -3.97 -10.33 8.52
C ALA A 16 -4.14 -9.21 7.49
N ALA A 17 -4.47 -9.56 6.25
CA ALA A 17 -4.73 -8.59 5.19
C ALA A 17 -5.95 -7.72 5.51
N GLN A 18 -7.01 -8.30 6.07
CA GLN A 18 -8.19 -7.54 6.48
C GLN A 18 -7.87 -6.52 7.57
N GLU A 19 -7.07 -6.91 8.57
CA GLU A 19 -6.64 -5.99 9.61
C GLU A 19 -5.79 -4.85 9.04
N PHE A 20 -4.91 -5.15 8.09
CA PHE A 20 -4.03 -4.16 7.51
C PHE A 20 -4.76 -3.27 6.51
N TYR A 21 -5.31 -3.84 5.44
CA TYR A 21 -5.96 -3.06 4.38
C TYR A 21 -7.27 -2.43 4.83
N GLY A 22 -8.03 -3.13 5.63
CA GLY A 22 -9.29 -2.62 6.18
C GLY A 22 -9.12 -1.77 7.41
N GLY A 23 -8.35 -2.25 8.40
CA GLY A 23 -8.20 -1.58 9.69
C GLY A 23 -7.19 -0.44 9.67
N VAL A 24 -5.99 -0.67 9.14
CA VAL A 24 -4.90 0.33 9.13
C VAL A 24 -5.07 1.31 7.98
N LEU A 25 -5.25 0.82 6.75
CA LEU A 25 -5.41 1.69 5.58
C LEU A 25 -6.83 2.22 5.43
N GLY A 26 -7.80 1.63 6.11
CA GLY A 26 -9.18 2.13 6.11
C GLY A 26 -9.98 1.83 4.85
N LEU A 27 -9.60 0.80 4.07
CA LEU A 27 -10.34 0.43 2.87
C LEU A 27 -11.62 -0.34 3.25
N ASP A 28 -12.70 -0.07 2.53
CA ASP A 28 -13.95 -0.83 2.65
C ASP A 28 -13.80 -2.14 1.87
N LEU A 29 -13.69 -3.25 2.60
CA LEU A 29 -13.43 -4.55 1.99
C LEU A 29 -14.71 -5.38 1.85
N VAL A 30 -14.90 -5.95 0.67
CA VAL A 30 -15.91 -6.97 0.40
C VAL A 30 -15.23 -8.33 0.56
N ASP A 31 -15.81 -9.19 1.38
CA ASP A 31 -15.24 -10.51 1.69
C ASP A 31 -15.62 -11.51 0.59
N GLU A 32 -14.61 -12.01 -0.11
CA GLU A 32 -14.75 -13.09 -1.09
C GLU A 32 -13.89 -14.30 -0.71
N ARG A 33 -13.83 -14.60 0.62
CA ARG A 33 -13.09 -15.77 1.08
C ARG A 33 -13.63 -17.06 0.47
N PRO A 34 -12.78 -18.05 0.23
CA PRO A 34 -11.36 -18.10 0.57
C PRO A 34 -10.43 -17.48 -0.49
N PHE A 35 -10.96 -16.81 -1.50
CA PHE A 35 -10.18 -16.38 -2.66
C PHE A 35 -9.53 -15.01 -2.48
N ALA A 36 -10.28 -14.06 -1.93
CA ALA A 36 -9.82 -12.67 -1.89
C ALA A 36 -10.65 -11.80 -0.95
N LEU A 37 -10.12 -10.60 -0.71
CA LEU A 37 -10.85 -9.43 -0.25
C LEU A 37 -10.80 -8.40 -1.37
N VAL A 38 -11.89 -7.66 -1.60
CA VAL A 38 -12.00 -6.75 -2.73
C VAL A 38 -12.38 -5.36 -2.24
N ALA A 39 -11.73 -4.33 -2.79
CA ALA A 39 -12.03 -2.93 -2.48
C ALA A 39 -12.17 -2.11 -3.76
N ASP A 40 -13.04 -1.10 -3.72
CA ASP A 40 -13.04 -0.02 -4.69
C ASP A 40 -12.21 1.13 -4.09
N VAL A 41 -11.11 1.45 -4.73
CA VAL A 41 -10.18 2.48 -4.26
C VAL A 41 -10.18 3.61 -5.27
N GLY A 42 -10.94 4.67 -5.00
CA GLY A 42 -11.03 5.83 -5.89
C GLY A 42 -11.50 5.48 -7.30
N GLY A 43 -12.35 4.48 -7.45
CA GLY A 43 -12.85 4.02 -8.76
C GLY A 43 -12.02 2.89 -9.37
N THR A 44 -10.92 2.49 -8.77
CA THR A 44 -10.10 1.36 -9.21
C THR A 44 -10.34 0.17 -8.29
N MET A 45 -10.67 -0.97 -8.87
CA MET A 45 -10.88 -2.21 -8.13
C MET A 45 -9.52 -2.78 -7.70
N LEU A 46 -9.36 -3.02 -6.40
CA LEU A 46 -8.21 -3.73 -5.84
C LEU A 46 -8.66 -5.11 -5.36
N ARG A 47 -8.00 -6.14 -5.86
CA ARG A 47 -8.24 -7.51 -5.42
C ARG A 47 -7.05 -8.00 -4.60
N ILE A 48 -7.28 -8.21 -3.31
CA ILE A 48 -6.29 -8.73 -2.37
C ILE A 48 -6.46 -10.24 -2.37
N THR A 49 -5.59 -10.91 -3.11
CA THR A 49 -5.77 -12.31 -3.49
C THR A 49 -4.99 -13.25 -2.57
N ALA A 50 -5.65 -14.29 -2.08
CA ALA A 50 -4.96 -15.33 -1.31
C ALA A 50 -4.05 -16.14 -2.21
N VAL A 51 -2.77 -16.22 -1.86
CA VAL A 51 -1.74 -16.99 -2.56
C VAL A 51 -0.91 -17.77 -1.55
N ASP A 52 -0.32 -18.89 -1.99
CA ASP A 52 0.50 -19.72 -1.09
C ASP A 52 1.79 -19.03 -0.72
N VAL A 53 2.48 -18.42 -1.70
CA VAL A 53 3.76 -17.73 -1.50
C VAL A 53 3.69 -16.37 -2.18
N PRO A 54 3.50 -15.28 -1.41
CA PRO A 54 3.53 -13.92 -1.96
C PRO A 54 4.91 -13.61 -2.55
N ALA A 55 4.91 -12.86 -3.65
CA ALA A 55 6.14 -12.51 -4.35
C ALA A 55 7.02 -11.53 -3.56
N ALA A 56 6.42 -10.64 -2.76
CA ALA A 56 7.12 -9.60 -2.00
C ALA A 56 8.17 -8.86 -2.87
N ALA A 57 7.73 -8.33 -4.01
CA ALA A 57 8.60 -7.70 -4.99
C ALA A 57 9.41 -6.56 -4.37
N PRO A 58 10.68 -6.35 -4.78
CA PRO A 58 11.52 -5.29 -4.24
C PRO A 58 11.21 -3.91 -4.84
N TYR A 59 10.05 -3.73 -5.41
CA TYR A 59 9.58 -2.46 -5.96
C TYR A 59 8.10 -2.27 -5.59
N THR A 60 7.62 -1.03 -5.68
CA THR A 60 6.24 -0.68 -5.35
C THR A 60 5.25 -1.40 -6.26
N VAL A 61 4.32 -2.14 -5.65
CA VAL A 61 3.26 -2.83 -6.39
C VAL A 61 1.92 -2.10 -6.30
N LEU A 62 1.70 -1.34 -5.23
CA LEU A 62 0.53 -0.47 -5.06
C LEU A 62 0.98 0.88 -4.53
N GLY A 63 0.49 1.95 -5.12
CA GLY A 63 0.73 3.30 -4.65
C GLY A 63 -0.56 4.09 -4.55
N TRP A 64 -0.64 4.96 -3.57
CA TRP A 64 -1.76 5.90 -3.42
C TRP A 64 -1.26 7.30 -3.71
N ALA A 65 -1.90 7.97 -4.66
CA ALA A 65 -1.71 9.40 -4.87
C ALA A 65 -2.50 10.13 -3.78
N VAL A 66 -1.82 10.96 -3.01
CA VAL A 66 -2.42 11.74 -1.93
C VAL A 66 -2.09 13.22 -2.09
N ASP A 67 -2.88 14.10 -1.50
CA ASP A 67 -2.66 15.54 -1.61
C ASP A 67 -1.50 16.02 -0.74
N ASP A 68 -1.28 15.36 0.41
CA ASP A 68 -0.25 15.72 1.40
C ASP A 68 0.40 14.44 1.94
N VAL A 69 1.61 14.14 1.47
CA VAL A 69 2.32 12.93 1.87
C VAL A 69 2.69 12.98 3.35
N ALA A 70 3.14 14.11 3.87
CA ALA A 70 3.51 14.22 5.28
C ALA A 70 2.32 13.94 6.21
N ALA A 71 1.15 14.49 5.88
CA ALA A 71 -0.07 14.24 6.66
C ALA A 71 -0.49 12.78 6.59
N ALA A 72 -0.43 12.16 5.40
CA ALA A 72 -0.76 10.76 5.22
C ALA A 72 0.21 9.85 5.98
N VAL A 73 1.50 10.16 5.97
CA VAL A 73 2.51 9.42 6.74
C VAL A 73 2.18 9.50 8.24
N ASP A 74 1.90 10.69 8.75
CA ASP A 74 1.58 10.86 10.18
C ASP A 74 0.33 10.09 10.58
N GLU A 75 -0.68 10.08 9.73
CA GLU A 75 -1.90 9.30 9.97
C GLU A 75 -1.61 7.80 10.07
N LEU A 76 -0.91 7.24 9.09
CA LEU A 76 -0.59 5.81 9.08
C LEU A 76 0.41 5.44 10.17
N ALA A 77 1.39 6.29 10.46
CA ALA A 77 2.33 6.06 11.56
C ALA A 77 1.60 6.02 12.91
N GLY A 78 0.58 6.85 13.07
CA GLY A 78 -0.30 6.82 14.26
C GLY A 78 -1.08 5.52 14.41
N ARG A 79 -1.23 4.77 13.33
CA ARG A 79 -1.88 3.44 13.33
C ARG A 79 -0.87 2.29 13.34
N GLY A 80 0.41 2.58 13.55
CA GLY A 80 1.44 1.57 13.70
C GLY A 80 2.25 1.25 12.45
N VAL A 81 2.04 1.95 11.34
CA VAL A 81 2.84 1.74 10.13
C VAL A 81 4.26 2.27 10.35
N ILE A 82 5.25 1.45 9.99
CA ILE A 82 6.66 1.84 10.00
C ILE A 82 7.08 2.08 8.55
N PHE A 83 7.49 3.32 8.25
CA PHE A 83 7.90 3.68 6.90
C PHE A 83 9.33 3.22 6.63
N THR A 84 9.53 2.62 5.46
CA THR A 84 10.80 2.02 5.06
C THR A 84 11.83 3.11 4.78
N ARG A 85 13.05 2.89 5.27
CA ARG A 85 14.20 3.75 4.99
C ARG A 85 15.18 3.02 4.10
N TYR A 86 15.62 3.72 3.07
CA TYR A 86 16.63 3.21 2.14
C TYR A 86 17.92 3.99 2.35
N GLU A 87 19.01 3.27 2.55
CA GLU A 87 20.32 3.88 2.76
C GLU A 87 20.70 4.72 1.53
N GLY A 88 21.20 5.93 1.78
CA GLY A 88 21.67 6.84 0.73
C GLY A 88 20.58 7.62 0.00
N MET A 89 19.31 7.46 0.35
CA MET A 89 18.22 8.18 -0.31
C MET A 89 17.97 9.58 0.23
N GLY A 90 18.49 9.91 1.42
CA GLY A 90 18.29 11.23 2.00
C GLY A 90 16.83 11.51 2.40
N GLN A 91 16.11 10.48 2.84
CA GLN A 91 14.75 10.64 3.32
C GLN A 91 14.70 11.50 4.59
N ASP A 92 13.63 12.27 4.74
CA ASP A 92 13.44 13.09 5.94
C ASP A 92 13.09 12.22 7.18
N GLU A 93 12.79 12.86 8.30
CA GLU A 93 12.47 12.19 9.57
C GLU A 93 11.22 11.30 9.48
N ARG A 94 10.30 11.58 8.57
CA ARG A 94 9.10 10.78 8.31
C ARG A 94 9.37 9.61 7.36
N GLY A 95 10.54 9.55 6.73
CA GLY A 95 10.84 8.61 5.67
C GLY A 95 10.42 9.08 4.29
N VAL A 96 10.10 10.36 4.14
CA VAL A 96 9.68 10.93 2.85
C VAL A 96 10.92 11.31 2.03
N TRP A 97 10.94 10.83 0.79
CA TRP A 97 11.95 11.18 -0.20
C TRP A 97 11.40 12.25 -1.13
N SER A 98 12.20 13.30 -1.35
CA SER A 98 11.87 14.34 -2.32
C SER A 98 12.63 14.06 -3.61
N ALA A 99 11.89 13.68 -4.66
CA ALA A 99 12.47 13.38 -5.96
C ALA A 99 12.92 14.66 -6.67
N PRO A 100 13.90 14.58 -7.60
CA PRO A 100 14.39 15.75 -8.35
C PRO A 100 13.30 16.53 -9.07
N GLY A 101 12.23 15.86 -9.52
CA GLY A 101 11.10 16.50 -10.20
C GLY A 101 10.06 17.13 -9.26
N GLY A 102 10.27 17.10 -7.95
CA GLY A 102 9.36 17.67 -6.96
C GLY A 102 8.37 16.69 -6.36
N ALA A 103 8.29 15.47 -6.87
CA ALA A 103 7.45 14.43 -6.27
C ALA A 103 7.97 14.06 -4.88
N LYS A 104 7.04 13.73 -3.98
CA LYS A 104 7.37 13.24 -2.64
C LYS A 104 6.79 11.86 -2.48
N ILE A 105 7.60 10.92 -2.00
CA ILE A 105 7.25 9.51 -1.92
C ILE A 105 7.65 8.96 -0.56
N ALA A 106 6.77 8.14 0.04
CA ALA A 106 7.07 7.37 1.24
C ALA A 106 6.67 5.93 1.00
N TRP A 107 7.48 4.98 1.48
CA TRP A 107 7.27 3.55 1.27
C TRP A 107 6.99 2.83 2.58
N PHE A 108 6.16 1.80 2.50
CA PHE A 108 5.88 0.93 3.64
C PHE A 108 5.52 -0.48 3.13
N LEU A 109 5.51 -1.45 4.04
CA LEU A 109 5.24 -2.83 3.69
C LEU A 109 3.91 -3.28 4.26
N ASP A 110 3.21 -4.15 3.53
CA ASP A 110 2.10 -4.90 4.10
C ASP A 110 2.61 -6.09 4.93
N PRO A 111 1.74 -6.88 5.59
CA PRO A 111 2.18 -8.02 6.40
C PRO A 111 3.02 -9.08 5.67
N ASP A 112 2.84 -9.20 4.36
CA ASP A 112 3.61 -10.16 3.54
C ASP A 112 4.86 -9.57 2.91
N GLY A 113 5.17 -8.30 3.21
CA GLY A 113 6.34 -7.63 2.62
C GLY A 113 6.08 -7.05 1.24
N ASN A 114 4.83 -6.96 0.79
CA ASN A 114 4.52 -6.24 -0.43
C ASN A 114 4.85 -4.76 -0.25
N ASN A 115 5.53 -4.18 -1.23
CA ASN A 115 6.00 -2.80 -1.17
C ASN A 115 4.91 -1.84 -1.65
N LEU A 116 4.51 -0.96 -0.76
CA LEU A 116 3.45 0.02 -0.99
C LEU A 116 4.01 1.44 -0.88
N SER A 117 3.36 2.42 -1.50
CA SER A 117 3.80 3.80 -1.42
C SER A 117 2.67 4.81 -1.32
N LEU A 118 3.01 5.96 -0.75
CA LEU A 118 2.23 7.19 -0.82
C LEU A 118 3.03 8.20 -1.64
N GLN A 119 2.37 8.94 -2.52
CA GLN A 119 3.07 9.96 -3.30
C GLN A 119 2.17 11.12 -3.70
N VAL A 120 2.78 12.24 -3.95
CA VAL A 120 2.15 13.43 -4.50
C VAL A 120 2.82 13.82 -5.80
#